data_7df83819ca74866c0bb8340e6bcbc66d
#
_entry.id   7df83819ca74866c0bb8340e6bcbc66d
#
_cell.length_a   1.000
_cell.length_b   1.000
_cell.length_c   1.000
_cell.angle_alpha   90.00
_cell.angle_beta   90.00
_cell.angle_gamma   90.00
#
_symmetry.space_group_name_H-M   'P 1'
#
loop_
_entity.id
_entity.type
_entity.pdbx_description
1 polymer ?
#
loop_
_entity_poly.entity_id
_entity_poly.type
_entity_poly.pdbx_seq_one_letter_code
_entity_poly.pdbx_strand_id
1 'polypeptide(L)'
;MHALQDAVDLVLAVLAVASEPGDDVLEESLPALAPGGDRLEASVSKEGGELGRSIEGRPSNVVAFRPLHPCDDTRAVPMTTPKRITIVEVAPRDGLQAEDRVLSTDVKLELLEQLADAGHTAIEATSFVSPKAVPQLADAEELMRRVQPRPGVRYTALVPNETGLERAMSAGVREIAIFTSASESYSRKNLNRSRDEALAGYGPVVARAKAAGLRVRGYLSMVVADPWDGPTRPTVVSAAAQQLLDFGCDELSLGDTLGVGTSGDVTNLVETLRSARVPVEKIAFHFHDTYGQALANVLAALDEGITVFDASVGGIGGSPFAKMAGGNLATEDLVWMCNGMKIETGIDLDKLVRASTWLGEQLGRELPAHVSRAMRSVAH
;
A
#
# COMPACT_ATOMS: atom_id res chain seq x y z
N MET A 1 -19.70 -20.96 17.18
CA MET A 1 -19.01 -19.74 17.65
C MET A 1 -17.51 -19.91 17.84
N HIS A 2 -16.97 -21.05 18.30
CA HIS A 2 -15.52 -21.28 18.39
C HIS A 2 -14.82 -21.40 17.03
N ALA A 3 -15.47 -21.95 16.01
CA ALA A 3 -14.87 -22.18 14.69
C ALA A 3 -14.53 -20.90 13.89
N LEU A 4 -15.11 -19.73 14.24
CA LEU A 4 -14.82 -18.46 13.57
C LEU A 4 -13.54 -17.84 14.12
N GLN A 5 -13.30 -18.02 15.40
CA GLN A 5 -12.09 -17.56 16.07
C GLN A 5 -10.88 -18.37 15.61
N ASP A 6 -11.06 -19.70 15.49
CA ASP A 6 -10.01 -20.62 15.03
C ASP A 6 -9.61 -20.36 13.56
N ALA A 7 -10.54 -19.89 12.72
CA ALA A 7 -10.25 -19.60 11.32
C ALA A 7 -9.45 -18.28 11.12
N VAL A 8 -9.72 -17.27 11.95
CA VAL A 8 -8.94 -16.02 11.97
C VAL A 8 -7.55 -16.28 12.55
N ASP A 9 -7.45 -17.12 13.57
CA ASP A 9 -6.18 -17.51 14.20
C ASP A 9 -5.32 -18.37 13.25
N LEU A 10 -5.94 -19.16 12.36
CA LEU A 10 -5.23 -19.95 11.34
C LEU A 10 -4.67 -19.08 10.20
N VAL A 11 -5.37 -18.04 9.78
CA VAL A 11 -4.90 -17.08 8.75
C VAL A 11 -3.59 -16.42 9.16
N LEU A 12 -3.41 -16.21 10.43
CA LEU A 12 -2.27 -15.50 10.99
C LEU A 12 -1.19 -16.46 11.53
N ALA A 13 -1.56 -17.70 11.88
CA ALA A 13 -0.59 -18.76 12.22
C ALA A 13 0.20 -19.24 11.00
N VAL A 14 -0.38 -19.21 9.79
CA VAL A 14 0.35 -19.50 8.54
C VAL A 14 1.39 -18.43 8.22
N LEU A 15 1.19 -17.21 8.69
CA LEU A 15 2.19 -16.13 8.61
C LEU A 15 3.34 -16.34 9.61
N ALA A 16 3.11 -17.04 10.71
CA ALA A 16 4.10 -17.29 11.75
C ALA A 16 4.93 -18.58 11.52
N VAL A 17 4.40 -19.59 10.81
CA VAL A 17 5.09 -20.88 10.60
C VAL A 17 6.14 -20.81 9.48
N ALA A 18 6.17 -19.74 8.68
CA ALA A 18 7.21 -19.54 7.66
C ALA A 18 8.55 -19.01 8.19
N SER A 19 8.75 -18.90 9.51
CA SER A 19 9.94 -18.31 10.14
C SER A 19 10.81 -19.26 10.96
N GLU A 20 10.68 -20.57 10.84
CA GLU A 20 11.67 -21.48 11.47
C GLU A 20 12.74 -21.92 10.45
N PRO A 21 14.04 -21.71 10.76
CA PRO A 21 15.15 -22.25 9.96
C PRO A 21 15.48 -23.64 10.46
N GLY A 22 15.34 -24.65 9.61
CA GLY A 22 15.82 -25.98 9.93
C GLY A 22 15.49 -27.06 8.90
N ASP A 23 16.56 -27.55 8.36
CA ASP A 23 16.84 -28.90 7.86
C ASP A 23 16.75 -29.16 6.35
N ASP A 24 17.96 -29.35 5.91
CA ASP A 24 18.56 -30.18 4.84
C ASP A 24 17.67 -31.20 4.11
N VAL A 25 18.15 -31.40 2.85
CA VAL A 25 18.04 -32.60 1.99
C VAL A 25 17.05 -32.50 0.83
N LEU A 26 17.59 -32.23 -0.33
CA LEU A 26 17.78 -33.17 -1.44
C LEU A 26 18.39 -32.46 -2.67
N GLU A 27 19.67 -32.75 -2.92
CA GLU A 27 20.28 -32.64 -4.24
C GLU A 27 19.60 -33.61 -5.20
N GLU A 28 18.97 -33.08 -6.24
CA GLU A 28 18.76 -33.83 -7.47
C GLU A 28 19.30 -33.08 -8.68
N SER A 29 20.24 -33.72 -9.29
CA SER A 29 21.06 -33.39 -10.42
C SER A 29 20.32 -32.79 -11.63
N LEU A 30 20.80 -31.66 -12.09
CA LEU A 30 20.56 -31.15 -13.43
C LEU A 30 21.69 -31.58 -14.37
N PRO A 31 21.40 -31.99 -15.63
CA PRO A 31 22.44 -32.40 -16.58
C PRO A 31 23.18 -31.20 -17.16
N ALA A 32 24.50 -31.41 -17.31
CA ALA A 32 25.44 -30.49 -17.90
C ALA A 32 25.11 -30.15 -19.36
N LEU A 33 25.06 -28.86 -19.72
CA LEU A 33 25.16 -28.39 -21.07
C LEU A 33 26.59 -27.95 -21.37
N ALA A 34 27.12 -28.49 -22.47
CA ALA A 34 28.47 -28.31 -23.00
C ALA A 34 28.77 -26.88 -23.49
N PRO A 35 30.04 -26.46 -23.52
CA PRO A 35 30.43 -25.12 -23.89
C PRO A 35 30.62 -25.00 -25.42
N GLY A 36 29.96 -24.00 -26.01
CA GLY A 36 30.24 -23.54 -27.38
C GLY A 36 30.49 -22.04 -27.36
N GLY A 37 31.71 -21.66 -27.69
CA GLY A 37 32.16 -20.29 -27.59
C GLY A 37 31.74 -19.43 -28.75
N ASP A 38 31.81 -18.13 -28.51
CA ASP A 38 32.39 -17.14 -29.46
C ASP A 38 32.74 -15.87 -28.67
N ARG A 39 34.04 -15.61 -28.63
CA ARG A 39 34.62 -14.36 -28.13
C ARG A 39 34.51 -13.30 -29.21
N LEU A 40 33.84 -12.19 -28.91
CA LEU A 40 34.00 -10.96 -29.62
C LEU A 40 35.04 -10.10 -28.88
N GLU A 41 36.22 -10.01 -29.47
CA GLU A 41 37.27 -9.05 -29.06
C GLU A 41 36.92 -7.67 -29.58
N ALA A 42 36.79 -6.69 -28.67
CA ALA A 42 36.73 -5.29 -28.98
C ALA A 42 38.14 -4.70 -28.81
N SER A 43 38.77 -4.31 -29.92
CA SER A 43 40.04 -3.61 -29.95
C SER A 43 39.87 -2.14 -29.54
N VAL A 44 40.59 -1.75 -28.48
CA VAL A 44 40.77 -0.34 -28.10
C VAL A 44 42.08 0.14 -28.69
N SER A 45 42.03 1.09 -29.64
CA SER A 45 43.18 1.82 -30.13
C SER A 45 43.54 2.94 -29.15
N LYS A 46 44.80 2.90 -28.69
CA LYS A 46 45.45 4.01 -28.01
C LYS A 46 45.99 5.00 -29.05
N GLU A 47 45.61 6.28 -28.94
CA GLU A 47 46.45 7.36 -29.39
C GLU A 47 46.72 8.33 -28.25
N GLY A 48 47.99 8.61 -28.03
CA GLY A 48 48.48 9.38 -26.94
C GLY A 48 48.61 10.88 -27.29
N GLY A 49 48.67 11.72 -26.26
CA GLY A 49 48.96 13.13 -26.34
C GLY A 49 49.09 13.73 -24.95
N GLU A 50 50.34 13.86 -24.50
CA GLU A 50 50.70 14.61 -23.30
C GLU A 50 50.37 16.09 -23.45
N LEU A 51 49.85 16.73 -22.41
CA LEU A 51 50.34 18.04 -21.95
C LEU A 51 49.79 18.35 -20.57
N GLY A 52 50.68 18.45 -19.62
CA GLY A 52 50.36 18.82 -18.25
C GLY A 52 50.06 20.29 -18.07
N ARG A 53 49.23 20.59 -17.08
CA ARG A 53 49.30 21.76 -16.17
C ARG A 53 48.36 21.57 -15.00
N SER A 54 48.91 21.68 -13.83
CA SER A 54 48.22 21.76 -12.53
C SER A 54 47.27 22.97 -12.50
N ILE A 55 46.02 22.74 -12.07
CA ILE A 55 45.17 23.83 -11.59
C ILE A 55 44.51 23.33 -10.28
N GLU A 56 44.91 23.98 -9.20
CA GLU A 56 44.18 24.00 -7.93
C GLU A 56 42.81 24.68 -8.14
N GLY A 57 41.78 24.14 -7.53
CA GLY A 57 40.46 24.74 -7.49
C GLY A 57 39.37 23.72 -7.78
N ARG A 58 38.83 23.06 -6.74
CA ARG A 58 37.59 22.31 -6.89
C ARG A 58 36.41 23.28 -7.06
N PRO A 59 35.69 23.28 -8.16
CA PRO A 59 34.35 23.84 -8.16
C PRO A 59 33.38 22.83 -7.53
N SER A 60 32.64 23.29 -6.55
CA SER A 60 31.42 22.64 -6.06
C SER A 60 30.43 22.48 -7.23
N ASN A 61 30.34 21.28 -7.80
CA ASN A 61 29.33 20.97 -8.79
C ASN A 61 27.97 20.88 -8.09
N VAL A 62 27.39 22.02 -7.79
CA VAL A 62 25.95 22.11 -7.62
C VAL A 62 25.37 21.93 -9.02
N VAL A 63 24.86 20.72 -9.30
CA VAL A 63 24.03 20.49 -10.48
C VAL A 63 22.74 21.26 -10.25
N ALA A 64 22.71 22.51 -10.72
CA ALA A 64 21.48 23.26 -10.82
C ALA A 64 20.57 22.50 -11.79
N PHE A 65 19.52 21.87 -11.30
CA PHE A 65 18.47 21.33 -12.13
C PHE A 65 17.90 22.49 -12.95
N ARG A 66 18.27 22.54 -14.22
CA ARG A 66 17.62 23.44 -15.18
C ARG A 66 16.22 22.89 -15.36
N PRO A 67 15.15 23.69 -15.18
CA PRO A 67 13.81 23.25 -15.55
C PRO A 67 13.83 22.89 -17.04
N LEU A 68 13.36 21.68 -17.35
CA LEU A 68 13.16 21.22 -18.71
C LEU A 68 12.30 22.25 -19.42
N HIS A 69 12.64 22.56 -20.67
CA HIS A 69 11.91 23.51 -21.51
C HIS A 69 10.41 23.21 -21.47
N PRO A 70 9.53 24.23 -21.54
CA PRO A 70 8.10 24.01 -21.69
C PRO A 70 7.90 23.14 -22.93
N CYS A 71 7.31 21.94 -22.71
CA CYS A 71 6.86 21.11 -23.80
C CYS A 71 5.88 21.92 -24.65
N ASP A 72 6.12 21.90 -25.96
CA ASP A 72 5.26 22.50 -26.95
C ASP A 72 3.85 21.93 -26.81
N ASP A 73 2.89 22.79 -26.48
CA ASP A 73 1.55 22.49 -25.95
C ASP A 73 0.56 21.92 -27.01
N THR A 74 1.10 21.40 -28.13
CA THR A 74 0.29 21.04 -29.30
C THR A 74 -0.15 19.59 -29.38
N ARG A 75 0.10 18.74 -28.34
CA ARG A 75 -0.35 17.34 -28.26
C ARG A 75 -0.90 16.93 -26.89
N ALA A 76 -1.40 17.83 -26.11
CA ALA A 76 -2.13 17.48 -24.91
C ALA A 76 -3.50 16.92 -25.32
N VAL A 77 -3.66 15.60 -25.37
CA VAL A 77 -4.96 15.01 -25.06
C VAL A 77 -5.32 15.58 -23.69
N PRO A 78 -6.46 16.28 -23.52
CA PRO A 78 -6.80 16.84 -22.23
C PRO A 78 -7.02 15.67 -21.27
N MET A 79 -5.98 15.31 -20.51
CA MET A 79 -6.14 14.51 -19.32
C MET A 79 -7.04 15.32 -18.39
N THR A 80 -8.21 14.81 -18.08
CA THR A 80 -9.10 15.42 -17.07
C THR A 80 -8.54 15.11 -15.69
N THR A 81 -7.29 15.49 -15.45
CA THR A 81 -6.61 15.27 -14.19
C THR A 81 -7.40 15.95 -13.07
N PRO A 82 -7.78 15.27 -12.01
CA PRO A 82 -8.51 15.86 -10.91
C PRO A 82 -7.64 16.96 -10.26
N LYS A 83 -8.28 18.03 -9.79
CA LYS A 83 -7.57 19.13 -9.11
C LYS A 83 -7.04 18.70 -7.73
N ARG A 84 -7.67 17.72 -7.12
CA ARG A 84 -7.37 17.24 -5.77
C ARG A 84 -7.60 15.75 -5.66
N ILE A 85 -6.76 15.10 -4.84
CA ILE A 85 -6.95 13.71 -4.40
C ILE A 85 -6.96 13.63 -2.87
N THR A 86 -7.46 12.49 -2.37
CA THR A 86 -7.32 12.10 -0.97
C THR A 86 -6.34 10.94 -0.86
N ILE A 87 -5.36 11.06 0.02
CA ILE A 87 -4.46 9.97 0.37
C ILE A 87 -4.88 9.43 1.73
N VAL A 88 -5.19 8.12 1.77
CA VAL A 88 -5.44 7.38 3.01
C VAL A 88 -4.11 6.81 3.45
N GLU A 89 -3.60 7.28 4.57
CA GLU A 89 -2.34 6.83 5.13
C GLU A 89 -2.52 5.49 5.87
N VAL A 90 -1.87 4.44 5.38
CA VAL A 90 -2.05 3.08 5.94
C VAL A 90 -0.83 2.56 6.70
N ALA A 91 0.27 3.33 6.80
CA ALA A 91 1.47 2.91 7.51
C ALA A 91 1.20 2.48 8.97
N PRO A 92 0.38 3.20 9.76
CA PRO A 92 0.17 2.84 11.15
C PRO A 92 -0.53 1.49 11.33
N ARG A 93 -1.31 1.02 10.34
CA ARG A 93 -1.95 -0.29 10.36
C ARG A 93 -1.23 -1.27 9.44
N ASP A 94 -1.35 -1.08 8.12
CA ASP A 94 -0.87 -2.04 7.11
C ASP A 94 0.66 -2.09 7.08
N GLY A 95 1.29 -0.92 7.17
CA GLY A 95 2.72 -0.80 7.25
C GLY A 95 3.30 -1.52 8.45
N LEU A 96 2.87 -1.13 9.65
CA LEU A 96 3.41 -1.67 10.91
C LEU A 96 3.06 -3.14 11.13
N GLN A 97 1.96 -3.64 10.55
CA GLN A 97 1.58 -5.04 10.63
C GLN A 97 2.64 -5.97 10.04
N ALA A 98 3.36 -5.51 9.02
CA ALA A 98 4.38 -6.28 8.32
C ALA A 98 5.79 -6.16 8.93
N GLU A 99 5.98 -5.33 9.96
CA GLU A 99 7.27 -5.11 10.58
C GLU A 99 7.57 -6.16 11.66
N ASP A 100 8.82 -6.61 11.72
CA ASP A 100 9.27 -7.53 12.77
C ASP A 100 9.28 -6.87 14.16
N ARG A 101 9.55 -5.57 14.18
CA ARG A 101 9.63 -4.79 15.42
C ARG A 101 8.27 -4.29 15.86
N VAL A 102 7.85 -4.69 17.07
CA VAL A 102 6.66 -4.14 17.72
C VAL A 102 6.99 -2.77 18.32
N LEU A 103 6.32 -1.73 17.84
CA LEU A 103 6.44 -0.39 18.39
C LEU A 103 5.49 -0.20 19.58
N SER A 104 5.90 0.62 20.56
CA SER A 104 5.04 0.97 21.69
C SER A 104 3.85 1.83 21.25
N THR A 105 2.78 1.83 22.05
CA THR A 105 1.60 2.67 21.83
C THR A 105 1.97 4.15 21.76
N ASP A 106 2.94 4.62 22.59
CA ASP A 106 3.39 6.01 22.56
C ASP A 106 4.05 6.38 21.23
N VAL A 107 4.88 5.52 20.67
CA VAL A 107 5.49 5.73 19.34
C VAL A 107 4.43 5.75 18.24
N LYS A 108 3.43 4.88 18.31
CA LYS A 108 2.31 4.88 17.34
C LYS A 108 1.46 6.14 17.44
N LEU A 109 1.18 6.63 18.66
CA LEU A 109 0.48 7.90 18.86
C LEU A 109 1.27 9.06 18.25
N GLU A 110 2.58 9.13 18.50
CA GLU A 110 3.47 10.11 17.91
C GLU A 110 3.44 10.05 16.38
N LEU A 111 3.44 8.83 15.79
CA LEU A 111 3.30 8.67 14.34
C LEU A 111 1.99 9.27 13.84
N LEU A 112 0.86 8.95 14.48
CA LEU A 112 -0.45 9.48 14.10
C LEU A 112 -0.49 11.01 14.16
N GLU A 113 0.17 11.60 15.17
CA GLU A 113 0.25 13.05 15.32
C GLU A 113 1.10 13.69 14.23
N GLN A 114 2.26 13.13 13.92
CA GLN A 114 3.13 13.63 12.84
C GLN A 114 2.45 13.55 11.47
N LEU A 115 1.73 12.47 11.19
CA LEU A 115 0.97 12.31 9.96
C LEU A 115 -0.17 13.33 9.85
N ALA A 116 -0.91 13.56 10.94
CA ALA A 116 -1.94 14.59 10.98
C ALA A 116 -1.36 16.01 10.83
N ASP A 117 -0.19 16.29 11.45
CA ASP A 117 0.56 17.54 11.29
C ASP A 117 1.10 17.73 9.86
N ALA A 118 1.42 16.64 9.18
CA ALA A 118 1.80 16.69 7.76
C ALA A 118 0.62 16.98 6.84
N GLY A 119 -0.64 16.93 7.33
CA GLY A 119 -1.82 17.30 6.57
C GLY A 119 -2.72 16.14 6.13
N HIS A 120 -2.46 14.92 6.61
CA HIS A 120 -3.36 13.79 6.33
C HIS A 120 -4.75 14.01 6.93
N THR A 121 -5.78 13.75 6.13
CA THR A 121 -7.20 13.85 6.53
C THR A 121 -7.86 12.48 6.72
N ALA A 122 -7.17 11.40 6.36
CA ALA A 122 -7.62 10.02 6.53
C ALA A 122 -6.41 9.14 6.89
N ILE A 123 -6.47 8.49 8.05
CA ILE A 123 -5.39 7.64 8.57
C ILE A 123 -6.00 6.33 9.07
N GLU A 124 -5.51 5.20 8.58
CA GLU A 124 -5.84 3.90 9.13
C GLU A 124 -4.91 3.61 10.31
N ALA A 125 -5.44 3.81 11.51
CA ALA A 125 -4.65 3.90 12.74
C ALA A 125 -4.21 2.55 13.31
N THR A 126 -5.06 1.51 13.17
CA THR A 126 -4.84 0.20 13.79
C THR A 126 -5.80 -0.87 13.25
N SER A 127 -5.75 -2.07 13.84
CA SER A 127 -6.67 -3.17 13.57
C SER A 127 -7.12 -3.88 14.84
N PHE A 128 -8.39 -4.23 14.91
CA PHE A 128 -8.98 -5.03 15.98
C PHE A 128 -8.94 -6.55 15.68
N VAL A 129 -7.89 -7.00 15.02
CA VAL A 129 -7.60 -8.43 14.84
C VAL A 129 -7.17 -9.07 16.15
N SER A 130 -7.01 -10.41 16.16
CA SER A 130 -6.51 -11.12 17.34
C SER A 130 -5.09 -10.64 17.70
N PRO A 131 -4.83 -10.21 18.95
CA PRO A 131 -3.49 -9.81 19.40
C PRO A 131 -2.44 -10.92 19.29
N LYS A 132 -2.87 -12.19 19.35
CA LYS A 132 -1.97 -13.35 19.19
C LYS A 132 -1.51 -13.50 17.74
N ALA A 133 -2.35 -13.09 16.82
CA ALA A 133 -2.11 -13.23 15.42
C ALA A 133 -1.30 -12.08 14.83
N VAL A 134 -1.52 -10.85 15.33
CA VAL A 134 -0.78 -9.64 14.93
C VAL A 134 -0.32 -8.90 16.18
N PRO A 135 0.78 -9.32 16.80
CA PRO A 135 1.32 -8.69 17.99
C PRO A 135 1.62 -7.20 17.80
N GLN A 136 1.96 -6.79 16.57
CA GLN A 136 2.22 -5.41 16.20
C GLN A 136 1.04 -4.47 16.46
N LEU A 137 -0.19 -4.98 16.45
CA LEU A 137 -1.42 -4.21 16.61
C LEU A 137 -2.22 -4.62 17.86
N ALA A 138 -1.57 -5.31 18.80
CA ALA A 138 -2.22 -5.84 20.01
C ALA A 138 -2.78 -4.76 20.95
N ASP A 139 -2.32 -3.53 20.81
CA ASP A 139 -2.67 -2.36 21.62
C ASP A 139 -3.81 -1.50 21.03
N ALA A 140 -4.58 -2.04 20.09
CA ALA A 140 -5.59 -1.29 19.33
C ALA A 140 -6.57 -0.51 20.20
N GLU A 141 -7.10 -1.11 21.30
CA GLU A 141 -8.02 -0.44 22.21
C GLU A 141 -7.36 0.71 22.97
N GLU A 142 -6.13 0.52 23.43
CA GLU A 142 -5.38 1.55 24.12
C GLU A 142 -5.08 2.70 23.20
N LEU A 143 -4.56 2.40 22.00
CA LEU A 143 -4.24 3.38 20.97
C LEU A 143 -5.48 4.25 20.67
N MET A 144 -6.60 3.62 20.30
CA MET A 144 -7.80 4.36 19.90
C MET A 144 -8.43 5.20 21.02
N ARG A 145 -8.34 4.76 22.29
CA ARG A 145 -8.80 5.58 23.41
C ARG A 145 -7.89 6.79 23.68
N ARG A 146 -6.62 6.72 23.29
CA ARG A 146 -5.62 7.77 23.53
C ARG A 146 -5.45 8.73 22.36
N VAL A 147 -5.85 8.33 21.14
CA VAL A 147 -5.81 9.22 19.98
C VAL A 147 -6.59 10.49 20.30
N GLN A 148 -5.93 11.65 20.11
CA GLN A 148 -6.58 12.93 20.24
C GLN A 148 -7.26 13.29 18.91
N PRO A 149 -8.60 13.36 18.85
CA PRO A 149 -9.30 13.70 17.62
C PRO A 149 -8.87 15.08 17.11
N ARG A 150 -8.41 15.14 15.86
CA ARG A 150 -8.08 16.41 15.19
C ARG A 150 -9.22 16.81 14.23
N PRO A 151 -9.63 18.08 14.21
CA PRO A 151 -10.61 18.56 13.26
C PRO A 151 -10.19 18.26 11.82
N GLY A 152 -11.09 17.64 11.05
CA GLY A 152 -10.84 17.29 9.65
C GLY A 152 -10.04 15.99 9.43
N VAL A 153 -9.58 15.31 10.47
CA VAL A 153 -8.86 14.01 10.37
C VAL A 153 -9.79 12.88 10.78
N ARG A 154 -9.92 11.89 9.91
CA ARG A 154 -10.63 10.63 10.16
C ARG A 154 -9.62 9.54 10.54
N TYR A 155 -9.88 8.85 11.62
CA TYR A 155 -9.10 7.70 12.07
C TYR A 155 -9.92 6.44 11.88
N THR A 156 -9.47 5.59 10.94
CA THR A 156 -10.11 4.32 10.61
C THR A 156 -9.42 3.18 11.36
N ALA A 157 -10.17 2.14 11.72
CA ALA A 157 -9.60 0.91 12.25
C ALA A 157 -10.14 -0.30 11.51
N LEU A 158 -9.27 -1.25 11.18
CA LEU A 158 -9.66 -2.49 10.52
C LEU A 158 -10.33 -3.45 11.51
N VAL A 159 -11.43 -4.04 11.08
CA VAL A 159 -12.30 -4.92 11.88
C VAL A 159 -12.51 -6.24 11.14
N PRO A 160 -12.06 -7.38 11.69
CA PRO A 160 -12.15 -8.67 11.00
C PRO A 160 -13.51 -9.38 11.14
N ASN A 161 -14.29 -9.04 12.16
CA ASN A 161 -15.54 -9.72 12.50
C ASN A 161 -16.36 -8.93 13.53
N GLU A 162 -17.50 -9.49 13.98
CA GLU A 162 -18.38 -8.84 14.95
C GLU A 162 -17.71 -8.57 16.30
N THR A 163 -16.86 -9.50 16.78
CA THR A 163 -16.10 -9.30 18.03
C THR A 163 -15.14 -8.12 17.89
N GLY A 164 -14.42 -8.00 16.76
CA GLY A 164 -13.59 -6.86 16.46
C GLY A 164 -14.40 -5.56 16.38
N LEU A 165 -15.60 -5.60 15.81
CA LEU A 165 -16.51 -4.45 15.76
C LEU A 165 -16.92 -3.99 17.17
N GLU A 166 -17.27 -4.91 18.06
CA GLU A 166 -17.61 -4.56 19.45
C GLU A 166 -16.44 -3.89 20.18
N ARG A 167 -15.24 -4.43 20.02
CA ARG A 167 -14.02 -3.85 20.58
C ARG A 167 -13.76 -2.45 20.05
N ALA A 168 -13.86 -2.26 18.72
CA ALA A 168 -13.70 -0.98 18.06
C ALA A 168 -14.70 0.06 18.53
N MET A 169 -15.99 -0.30 18.59
CA MET A 169 -17.06 0.58 19.10
C MET A 169 -16.81 0.99 20.55
N SER A 170 -16.41 0.04 21.40
CA SER A 170 -16.08 0.27 22.82
C SER A 170 -14.85 1.17 23.00
N ALA A 171 -13.94 1.18 22.03
CA ALA A 171 -12.78 2.06 21.99
C ALA A 171 -13.07 3.46 21.37
N GLY A 172 -14.31 3.72 20.94
CA GLY A 172 -14.75 5.01 20.42
C GLY A 172 -14.48 5.23 18.92
N VAL A 173 -14.17 4.16 18.18
CA VAL A 173 -13.96 4.23 16.72
C VAL A 173 -15.22 4.71 16.01
N ARG A 174 -15.05 5.60 15.01
CA ARG A 174 -16.15 6.19 14.22
C ARG A 174 -16.17 5.74 12.77
N GLU A 175 -15.04 5.26 12.28
CA GLU A 175 -14.89 4.71 10.94
C GLU A 175 -14.16 3.38 11.01
N ILE A 176 -14.71 2.34 10.38
CA ILE A 176 -14.10 1.03 10.32
C ILE A 176 -13.76 0.63 8.89
N ALA A 177 -12.78 -0.26 8.77
CA ALA A 177 -12.53 -0.97 7.53
C ALA A 177 -12.79 -2.46 7.74
N ILE A 178 -13.37 -3.11 6.73
CA ILE A 178 -13.46 -4.57 6.61
C ILE A 178 -12.57 -5.02 5.44
N PHE A 179 -12.21 -6.29 5.35
CA PHE A 179 -11.38 -6.80 4.26
C PHE A 179 -11.86 -8.15 3.74
N THR A 180 -11.79 -8.32 2.44
CA THR A 180 -12.08 -9.58 1.75
C THR A 180 -11.18 -9.72 0.54
N SER A 181 -11.35 -10.78 -0.25
CA SER A 181 -10.55 -11.04 -1.44
C SER A 181 -11.41 -11.36 -2.66
N ALA A 182 -10.94 -10.96 -3.84
CA ALA A 182 -11.51 -11.37 -5.10
C ALA A 182 -11.08 -12.79 -5.52
N SER A 183 -10.07 -13.37 -4.86
CA SER A 183 -9.54 -14.70 -5.15
C SER A 183 -10.24 -15.80 -4.36
N GLU A 184 -10.61 -16.88 -5.04
CA GLU A 184 -11.16 -18.08 -4.41
C GLU A 184 -10.08 -18.85 -3.65
N SER A 185 -8.91 -19.07 -4.26
CA SER A 185 -7.80 -19.80 -3.62
C SER A 185 -7.25 -19.07 -2.40
N TYR A 186 -7.12 -17.75 -2.48
CA TYR A 186 -6.72 -16.94 -1.33
C TYR A 186 -7.72 -17.07 -0.17
N SER A 187 -9.02 -16.96 -0.47
CA SER A 187 -10.08 -17.09 0.54
C SER A 187 -10.07 -18.49 1.18
N ARG A 188 -9.98 -19.55 0.38
CA ARG A 188 -9.93 -20.92 0.91
C ARG A 188 -8.71 -21.19 1.78
N LYS A 189 -7.53 -20.72 1.35
CA LYS A 189 -6.27 -20.96 2.08
C LYS A 189 -6.17 -20.15 3.37
N ASN A 190 -6.67 -18.92 3.38
CA ASN A 190 -6.52 -18.01 4.51
C ASN A 190 -7.73 -17.99 5.44
N LEU A 191 -8.94 -18.22 4.92
CA LEU A 191 -10.17 -18.13 5.69
C LEU A 191 -10.89 -19.48 5.85
N ASN A 192 -10.38 -20.54 5.19
CA ASN A 192 -11.04 -21.86 5.11
C ASN A 192 -12.50 -21.76 4.65
N ARG A 193 -12.79 -20.80 3.78
CA ARG A 193 -14.12 -20.50 3.23
C ARG A 193 -14.00 -20.18 1.75
N SER A 194 -15.06 -20.40 1.01
CA SER A 194 -15.15 -19.84 -0.34
C SER A 194 -15.11 -18.31 -0.29
N ARG A 195 -14.73 -17.68 -1.38
CA ARG A 195 -14.77 -16.23 -1.53
C ARG A 195 -16.17 -15.67 -1.19
N ASP A 196 -17.22 -16.30 -1.73
CA ASP A 196 -18.59 -15.83 -1.57
C ASP A 196 -19.09 -16.00 -0.11
N GLU A 197 -18.70 -17.07 0.59
CA GLU A 197 -18.98 -17.25 2.02
C GLU A 197 -18.22 -16.23 2.88
N ALA A 198 -16.95 -15.96 2.58
CA ALA A 198 -16.16 -14.97 3.29
C ALA A 198 -16.75 -13.56 3.12
N LEU A 199 -17.13 -13.22 1.89
CA LEU A 199 -17.76 -11.94 1.56
C LEU A 199 -19.13 -11.80 2.28
N ALA A 200 -20.00 -12.81 2.19
CA ALA A 200 -21.31 -12.80 2.84
C ALA A 200 -21.21 -12.65 4.36
N GLY A 201 -20.14 -13.17 4.97
CA GLY A 201 -19.90 -13.06 6.41
C GLY A 201 -19.75 -11.62 6.91
N TYR A 202 -19.43 -10.66 6.02
CA TYR A 202 -19.34 -9.24 6.40
C TYR A 202 -20.68 -8.49 6.36
N GLY A 203 -21.73 -9.03 5.72
CA GLY A 203 -23.05 -8.39 5.70
C GLY A 203 -23.56 -7.99 7.10
N PRO A 204 -23.59 -8.90 8.09
CA PRO A 204 -24.01 -8.58 9.47
C PRO A 204 -23.11 -7.52 10.13
N VAL A 205 -21.78 -7.59 9.94
CA VAL A 205 -20.80 -6.64 10.50
C VAL A 205 -21.08 -5.23 9.97
N VAL A 206 -21.24 -5.10 8.65
CA VAL A 206 -21.54 -3.80 8.01
C VAL A 206 -22.89 -3.28 8.46
N ALA A 207 -23.93 -4.10 8.45
CA ALA A 207 -25.28 -3.69 8.87
C ALA A 207 -25.26 -3.17 10.32
N ARG A 208 -24.57 -3.84 11.22
CA ARG A 208 -24.44 -3.42 12.63
C ARG A 208 -23.63 -2.13 12.77
N ALA A 209 -22.53 -1.99 12.03
CA ALA A 209 -21.73 -0.77 12.01
C ALA A 209 -22.56 0.42 11.50
N LYS A 210 -23.29 0.25 10.41
CA LYS A 210 -24.17 1.28 9.85
C LYS A 210 -25.31 1.65 10.81
N ALA A 211 -25.91 0.69 11.47
CA ALA A 211 -26.93 0.94 12.50
C ALA A 211 -26.38 1.74 13.70
N ALA A 212 -25.08 1.60 14.00
CA ALA A 212 -24.38 2.39 15.01
C ALA A 212 -23.88 3.76 14.50
N GLY A 213 -24.15 4.11 13.23
CA GLY A 213 -23.75 5.36 12.62
C GLY A 213 -22.28 5.45 12.20
N LEU A 214 -21.58 4.31 12.09
CA LEU A 214 -20.20 4.28 11.65
C LEU A 214 -20.11 4.41 10.12
N ARG A 215 -19.03 5.03 9.64
CA ARG A 215 -18.59 4.92 8.25
C ARG A 215 -17.88 3.57 8.06
N VAL A 216 -18.11 2.92 6.93
CA VAL A 216 -17.55 1.61 6.63
C VAL A 216 -16.80 1.65 5.31
N ARG A 217 -15.50 1.29 5.33
CA ARG A 217 -14.66 1.08 4.17
C ARG A 217 -14.50 -0.42 3.90
N GLY A 218 -14.58 -0.84 2.64
CA GLY A 218 -14.36 -2.23 2.25
C GLY A 218 -13.06 -2.39 1.49
N TYR A 219 -12.12 -3.20 2.00
CA TYR A 219 -10.95 -3.63 1.23
C TYR A 219 -11.28 -4.88 0.41
N LEU A 220 -10.94 -4.87 -0.86
CA LEU A 220 -11.02 -6.02 -1.75
C LEU A 220 -9.63 -6.30 -2.31
N SER A 221 -8.97 -7.32 -1.78
CA SER A 221 -7.61 -7.74 -2.16
C SER A 221 -7.60 -8.59 -3.43
N MET A 222 -6.41 -8.80 -4.02
CA MET A 222 -6.17 -9.66 -5.17
C MET A 222 -6.98 -9.27 -6.40
N VAL A 223 -7.15 -7.96 -6.67
CA VAL A 223 -7.99 -7.49 -7.78
C VAL A 223 -7.35 -7.64 -9.15
N VAL A 224 -6.01 -7.82 -9.22
CA VAL A 224 -5.27 -8.01 -10.47
C VAL A 224 -4.86 -9.46 -10.65
N ALA A 225 -4.23 -10.06 -9.64
CA ALA A 225 -3.79 -11.44 -9.70
C ALA A 225 -3.72 -12.07 -8.31
N ASP A 226 -3.75 -13.39 -8.30
CA ASP A 226 -3.58 -14.28 -7.14
C ASP A 226 -2.36 -15.18 -7.37
N PRO A 227 -1.54 -15.48 -6.33
CA PRO A 227 -0.34 -16.27 -6.51
C PRO A 227 -0.59 -17.74 -6.86
N TRP A 228 -1.82 -18.23 -6.70
CA TRP A 228 -2.18 -19.64 -7.00
C TRP A 228 -3.08 -19.75 -8.24
N ASP A 229 -4.04 -18.83 -8.41
CA ASP A 229 -5.02 -18.85 -9.49
C ASP A 229 -4.58 -18.02 -10.72
N GLY A 230 -3.51 -17.23 -10.59
CA GLY A 230 -3.05 -16.32 -11.62
C GLY A 230 -3.95 -15.08 -11.78
N PRO A 231 -4.17 -14.58 -13.00
CA PRO A 231 -4.91 -13.32 -13.21
C PRO A 231 -6.35 -13.38 -12.71
N THR A 232 -6.74 -12.37 -11.93
CA THR A 232 -8.11 -12.18 -11.44
C THR A 232 -8.96 -11.52 -12.53
N ARG A 233 -10.11 -12.13 -12.86
CA ARG A 233 -11.02 -11.54 -13.86
C ARG A 233 -11.69 -10.27 -13.31
N PRO A 234 -11.65 -9.14 -14.03
CA PRO A 234 -12.29 -7.89 -13.58
C PRO A 234 -13.78 -8.01 -13.28
N THR A 235 -14.49 -8.93 -13.96
CA THR A 235 -15.92 -9.21 -13.71
C THR A 235 -16.17 -9.84 -12.33
N VAL A 236 -15.21 -10.59 -11.79
CA VAL A 236 -15.28 -11.14 -10.42
C VAL A 236 -15.11 -10.01 -9.42
N VAL A 237 -14.17 -9.11 -9.69
CA VAL A 237 -13.93 -7.92 -8.82
C VAL A 237 -15.16 -7.02 -8.80
N SER A 238 -15.77 -6.74 -9.98
CA SER A 238 -16.97 -5.88 -10.05
C SER A 238 -18.16 -6.48 -9.32
N ALA A 239 -18.35 -7.80 -9.38
CA ALA A 239 -19.43 -8.47 -8.64
C ALA A 239 -19.23 -8.38 -7.12
N ALA A 240 -18.01 -8.62 -6.64
CA ALA A 240 -17.68 -8.48 -5.22
C ALA A 240 -17.79 -7.02 -4.73
N ALA A 241 -17.35 -6.07 -5.54
CA ALA A 241 -17.49 -4.63 -5.27
C ALA A 241 -18.96 -4.22 -5.13
N GLN A 242 -19.82 -4.66 -6.05
CA GLN A 242 -21.26 -4.38 -5.96
C GLN A 242 -21.86 -4.95 -4.68
N GLN A 243 -21.51 -6.19 -4.31
CA GLN A 243 -22.02 -6.82 -3.09
C GLN A 243 -21.58 -6.08 -1.81
N LEU A 244 -20.34 -5.59 -1.74
CA LEU A 244 -19.87 -4.77 -0.62
C LEU A 244 -20.65 -3.45 -0.52
N LEU A 245 -20.93 -2.81 -1.66
CA LEU A 245 -21.76 -1.60 -1.69
C LEU A 245 -23.21 -1.88 -1.28
N ASP A 246 -23.76 -3.02 -1.68
CA ASP A 246 -25.12 -3.45 -1.30
C ASP A 246 -25.22 -3.75 0.20
N PHE A 247 -24.15 -4.21 0.85
CA PHE A 247 -24.06 -4.32 2.30
C PHE A 247 -24.07 -2.97 3.02
N GLY A 248 -23.70 -1.89 2.31
CA GLY A 248 -23.70 -0.53 2.84
C GLY A 248 -22.30 0.07 3.07
N CYS A 249 -21.25 -0.50 2.45
CA CYS A 249 -19.94 0.15 2.45
C CYS A 249 -20.01 1.52 1.78
N ASP A 250 -19.41 2.52 2.42
CA ASP A 250 -19.39 3.90 1.93
C ASP A 250 -18.31 4.12 0.86
N GLU A 251 -17.22 3.32 0.90
CA GLU A 251 -16.07 3.40 0.02
C GLU A 251 -15.42 2.02 -0.10
N LEU A 252 -14.85 1.71 -1.26
CA LEU A 252 -14.12 0.47 -1.51
C LEU A 252 -12.69 0.77 -1.89
N SER A 253 -11.73 0.07 -1.31
CA SER A 253 -10.33 0.10 -1.71
C SER A 253 -9.97 -1.20 -2.42
N LEU A 254 -9.57 -1.08 -3.68
CA LEU A 254 -9.20 -2.19 -4.55
C LEU A 254 -7.70 -2.41 -4.49
N GLY A 255 -7.28 -3.57 -3.97
CA GLY A 255 -5.88 -3.86 -3.69
C GLY A 255 -5.20 -4.72 -4.77
N ASP A 256 -4.19 -4.15 -5.44
CA ASP A 256 -3.17 -4.93 -6.15
C ASP A 256 -2.16 -5.47 -5.13
N THR A 257 -2.58 -6.49 -4.39
CA THR A 257 -1.87 -7.02 -3.21
C THR A 257 -0.49 -7.59 -3.56
N LEU A 258 -0.30 -8.08 -4.79
CA LEU A 258 0.98 -8.58 -5.26
C LEU A 258 1.86 -7.49 -5.88
N GLY A 259 1.27 -6.35 -6.23
CA GLY A 259 1.95 -5.26 -6.94
C GLY A 259 2.41 -5.66 -8.34
N VAL A 260 1.65 -6.54 -9.01
CA VAL A 260 1.95 -7.04 -10.37
C VAL A 260 1.17 -6.31 -11.46
N GLY A 261 0.21 -5.49 -11.06
CA GLY A 261 -0.66 -4.76 -11.97
C GLY A 261 0.09 -3.73 -12.80
N THR A 262 -0.40 -3.53 -14.00
CA THR A 262 0.05 -2.49 -14.92
C THR A 262 -1.05 -1.46 -15.15
N SER A 263 -0.72 -0.33 -15.77
CA SER A 263 -1.69 0.70 -16.12
C SER A 263 -2.84 0.16 -16.98
N GLY A 264 -2.55 -0.81 -17.88
CA GLY A 264 -3.57 -1.46 -18.69
C GLY A 264 -4.57 -2.30 -17.86
N ASP A 265 -4.09 -2.96 -16.81
CA ASP A 265 -4.94 -3.73 -15.89
C ASP A 265 -5.86 -2.79 -15.11
N VAL A 266 -5.35 -1.65 -14.65
CA VAL A 266 -6.12 -0.62 -13.93
C VAL A 266 -7.24 -0.06 -14.82
N THR A 267 -6.91 0.37 -16.05
CA THR A 267 -7.90 0.89 -16.99
C THR A 267 -8.99 -0.16 -17.27
N ASN A 268 -8.61 -1.39 -17.61
CA ASN A 268 -9.56 -2.47 -17.88
C ASN A 268 -10.46 -2.78 -16.66
N LEU A 269 -9.90 -2.74 -15.44
CA LEU A 269 -10.69 -2.93 -14.23
C LEU A 269 -11.71 -1.81 -14.04
N VAL A 270 -11.32 -0.55 -14.17
CA VAL A 270 -12.23 0.59 -13.99
C VAL A 270 -13.31 0.62 -15.07
N GLU A 271 -12.98 0.33 -16.32
CA GLU A 271 -13.98 0.19 -17.39
C GLU A 271 -15.00 -0.93 -17.10
N THR A 272 -14.54 -2.06 -16.55
CA THR A 272 -15.41 -3.15 -16.13
C THR A 272 -16.33 -2.75 -14.99
N LEU A 273 -15.79 -2.04 -13.98
CA LEU A 273 -16.59 -1.49 -12.86
C LEU A 273 -17.69 -0.55 -13.36
N ARG A 274 -17.36 0.38 -14.27
CA ARG A 274 -18.34 1.29 -14.89
C ARG A 274 -19.41 0.52 -15.65
N SER A 275 -19.00 -0.48 -16.45
CA SER A 275 -19.93 -1.32 -17.20
C SER A 275 -20.90 -2.07 -16.29
N ALA A 276 -20.44 -2.47 -15.11
CA ALA A 276 -21.24 -3.07 -14.05
C ALA A 276 -22.02 -2.04 -13.20
N ARG A 277 -21.94 -0.74 -13.54
CA ARG A 277 -22.57 0.38 -12.83
C ARG A 277 -22.09 0.54 -11.37
N VAL A 278 -20.88 0.12 -11.07
CA VAL A 278 -20.22 0.44 -9.80
C VAL A 278 -19.83 1.92 -9.83
N PRO A 279 -20.25 2.73 -8.84
CA PRO A 279 -19.95 4.16 -8.83
C PRO A 279 -18.47 4.40 -8.55
N VAL A 280 -17.74 4.93 -9.54
CA VAL A 280 -16.27 5.11 -9.45
C VAL A 280 -15.87 6.11 -8.37
N GLU A 281 -16.75 7.04 -8.01
CA GLU A 281 -16.55 7.99 -6.90
C GLU A 281 -16.51 7.32 -5.52
N LYS A 282 -16.90 6.05 -5.42
CA LYS A 282 -16.78 5.22 -4.21
C LYS A 282 -15.56 4.31 -4.22
N ILE A 283 -14.76 4.37 -5.29
CA ILE A 283 -13.60 3.50 -5.47
C ILE A 283 -12.33 4.24 -5.06
N ALA A 284 -11.51 3.58 -4.27
CA ALA A 284 -10.12 3.88 -3.99
C ALA A 284 -9.24 2.75 -4.51
N PHE A 285 -7.96 3.03 -4.72
CA PHE A 285 -6.97 1.99 -5.01
C PHE A 285 -5.91 1.91 -3.92
N HIS A 286 -5.47 0.68 -3.69
CA HIS A 286 -4.36 0.32 -2.84
C HIS A 286 -3.32 -0.44 -3.67
N PHE A 287 -2.21 0.23 -3.98
CA PHE A 287 -1.16 -0.33 -4.82
C PHE A 287 0.07 -0.72 -4.01
N HIS A 288 0.64 -1.89 -4.33
CA HIS A 288 1.98 -2.25 -3.95
C HIS A 288 2.97 -1.93 -5.06
N ASP A 289 4.20 -1.54 -4.69
CA ASP A 289 5.23 -1.12 -5.64
C ASP A 289 6.27 -2.23 -5.93
N THR A 290 5.83 -3.47 -5.88
CA THR A 290 6.68 -4.66 -6.06
C THR A 290 7.51 -4.62 -7.33
N TYR A 291 6.91 -4.21 -8.44
CA TYR A 291 7.56 -4.10 -9.74
C TYR A 291 7.76 -2.64 -10.20
N GLY A 292 7.68 -1.68 -9.28
CA GLY A 292 7.88 -0.27 -9.60
C GLY A 292 6.78 0.33 -10.48
N GLN A 293 5.55 -0.23 -10.43
CA GLN A 293 4.45 0.21 -11.29
C GLN A 293 3.40 1.05 -10.55
N ALA A 294 3.51 1.19 -9.22
CA ALA A 294 2.45 1.81 -8.42
C ALA A 294 2.12 3.25 -8.87
N LEU A 295 3.11 4.10 -9.12
CA LEU A 295 2.87 5.47 -9.61
C LEU A 295 2.26 5.51 -11.02
N ALA A 296 2.66 4.59 -11.91
CA ALA A 296 2.05 4.47 -13.24
C ALA A 296 0.58 4.02 -13.15
N ASN A 297 0.29 3.12 -12.20
CA ASN A 297 -1.06 2.65 -11.92
C ASN A 297 -1.94 3.76 -11.32
N VAL A 298 -1.37 4.59 -10.43
CA VAL A 298 -2.06 5.81 -9.94
C VAL A 298 -2.40 6.73 -11.09
N LEU A 299 -1.46 6.97 -12.00
CA LEU A 299 -1.70 7.85 -13.16
C LEU A 299 -2.85 7.32 -14.03
N ALA A 300 -2.87 6.02 -14.34
CA ALA A 300 -3.97 5.41 -15.08
C ALA A 300 -5.31 5.52 -14.32
N ALA A 301 -5.31 5.33 -13.01
CA ALA A 301 -6.51 5.48 -12.19
C ALA A 301 -7.02 6.93 -12.13
N LEU A 302 -6.11 7.93 -12.10
CA LEU A 302 -6.44 9.35 -12.19
C LEU A 302 -7.14 9.68 -13.52
N ASP A 303 -6.64 9.15 -14.65
CA ASP A 303 -7.25 9.32 -15.96
C ASP A 303 -8.66 8.72 -16.01
N GLU A 304 -8.89 7.69 -15.23
CA GLU A 304 -10.18 7.05 -15.04
C GLU A 304 -11.06 7.76 -13.98
N GLY A 305 -10.65 8.90 -13.45
CA GLY A 305 -11.43 9.71 -12.51
C GLY A 305 -11.42 9.21 -11.06
N ILE A 306 -10.54 8.28 -10.70
CA ILE A 306 -10.32 7.87 -9.32
C ILE A 306 -9.54 8.97 -8.58
N THR A 307 -9.96 9.28 -7.36
CA THR A 307 -9.39 10.39 -6.59
C THR A 307 -8.99 10.02 -5.16
N VAL A 308 -9.10 8.74 -4.79
CA VAL A 308 -8.72 8.23 -3.47
C VAL A 308 -7.69 7.12 -3.63
N PHE A 309 -6.56 7.25 -2.95
CA PHE A 309 -5.47 6.29 -2.99
C PHE A 309 -4.95 5.99 -1.59
N ASP A 310 -4.66 4.72 -1.32
CA ASP A 310 -3.92 4.33 -0.14
C ASP A 310 -2.43 4.47 -0.41
N ALA A 311 -1.71 4.97 0.58
CA ALA A 311 -0.26 5.02 0.55
C ALA A 311 0.30 4.88 1.96
N SER A 312 1.57 4.58 2.08
CA SER A 312 2.24 4.32 3.35
C SER A 312 3.48 5.18 3.48
N VAL A 313 3.57 5.99 4.54
CA VAL A 313 4.77 6.78 4.81
C VAL A 313 6.01 5.88 4.89
N GLY A 314 7.04 6.27 4.19
CA GLY A 314 8.26 5.48 4.04
C GLY A 314 8.13 4.29 3.09
N GLY A 315 6.94 3.99 2.55
CA GLY A 315 6.69 2.81 1.73
C GLY A 315 6.72 1.50 2.53
N ILE A 316 6.47 1.56 3.85
CA ILE A 316 6.46 0.38 4.71
C ILE A 316 5.22 -0.48 4.47
N GLY A 317 5.35 -1.77 4.82
CA GLY A 317 4.36 -2.79 4.53
C GLY A 317 4.87 -3.75 3.47
N GLY A 318 4.15 -4.79 3.19
CA GLY A 318 4.56 -5.79 2.21
C GLY A 318 3.49 -6.83 1.96
N SER A 319 3.64 -7.54 0.85
CA SER A 319 2.82 -8.71 0.58
C SER A 319 3.40 -9.92 1.32
N PRO A 320 2.63 -10.63 2.13
CA PRO A 320 3.10 -11.85 2.80
C PRO A 320 3.46 -12.97 1.79
N PHE A 321 3.06 -12.82 0.53
CA PHE A 321 3.28 -13.80 -0.54
C PHE A 321 4.49 -13.47 -1.43
N ALA A 322 5.10 -12.30 -1.24
CA ALA A 322 6.28 -11.90 -1.98
C ALA A 322 7.34 -11.35 -1.01
N LYS A 323 8.12 -12.23 -0.39
CA LYS A 323 9.16 -11.86 0.60
C LYS A 323 10.21 -10.87 0.08
N MET A 324 10.33 -10.74 -1.25
CA MET A 324 11.22 -9.81 -1.95
C MET A 324 10.45 -8.64 -2.56
N ALA A 325 9.13 -8.56 -2.34
CA ALA A 325 8.29 -7.52 -2.92
C ALA A 325 8.58 -6.17 -2.28
N GLY A 326 8.52 -5.13 -3.07
CA GLY A 326 8.41 -3.75 -2.61
C GLY A 326 7.20 -3.60 -1.69
N GLY A 327 7.26 -2.65 -0.77
CA GLY A 327 6.16 -2.35 0.13
C GLY A 327 4.96 -1.69 -0.56
N ASN A 328 4.13 -1.10 0.25
CA ASN A 328 3.06 -0.23 -0.22
C ASN A 328 3.64 0.92 -1.06
N LEU A 329 2.83 1.50 -1.94
CA LEU A 329 3.13 2.80 -2.55
C LEU A 329 3.54 3.80 -1.46
N ALA A 330 4.72 4.40 -1.60
CA ALA A 330 5.20 5.38 -0.63
C ALA A 330 4.40 6.68 -0.74
N THR A 331 3.94 7.20 0.38
CA THR A 331 3.17 8.46 0.42
C THR A 331 4.00 9.62 -0.11
N GLU A 332 5.29 9.69 0.20
CA GLU A 332 6.20 10.73 -0.27
C GLU A 332 6.35 10.72 -1.79
N ASP A 333 6.47 9.54 -2.38
CA ASP A 333 6.63 9.37 -3.83
C ASP A 333 5.34 9.80 -4.55
N LEU A 334 4.17 9.45 -4.00
CA LEU A 334 2.87 9.89 -4.51
C LEU A 334 2.68 11.41 -4.38
N VAL A 335 3.01 12.01 -3.23
CA VAL A 335 2.92 13.46 -3.01
C VAL A 335 3.85 14.21 -3.95
N TRP A 336 5.07 13.72 -4.16
CA TRP A 336 6.02 14.30 -5.11
C TRP A 336 5.46 14.33 -6.54
N MET A 337 4.90 13.21 -7.00
CA MET A 337 4.26 13.12 -8.32
C MET A 337 3.09 14.12 -8.43
N CYS A 338 2.21 14.14 -7.44
CA CYS A 338 1.04 15.04 -7.42
C CYS A 338 1.45 16.52 -7.45
N ASN A 339 2.47 16.92 -6.68
CA ASN A 339 3.01 18.28 -6.69
C ASN A 339 3.52 18.67 -8.08
N GLY A 340 4.25 17.79 -8.76
CA GLY A 340 4.73 17.99 -10.13
C GLY A 340 3.59 18.15 -11.15
N MET A 341 2.48 17.44 -10.92
CA MET A 341 1.27 17.49 -11.74
C MET A 341 0.29 18.62 -11.33
N LYS A 342 0.60 19.39 -10.29
CA LYS A 342 -0.27 20.42 -9.70
C LYS A 342 -1.60 19.87 -9.18
N ILE A 343 -1.59 18.65 -8.67
CA ILE A 343 -2.72 18.02 -7.99
C ILE A 343 -2.58 18.28 -6.50
N GLU A 344 -3.59 18.84 -5.88
CA GLU A 344 -3.60 19.12 -4.45
C GLU A 344 -3.79 17.82 -3.67
N THR A 345 -2.88 17.54 -2.71
CA THR A 345 -3.02 16.46 -1.73
C THR A 345 -3.35 17.00 -0.33
N GLY A 346 -3.02 18.25 -0.07
CA GLY A 346 -3.10 18.87 1.25
C GLY A 346 -1.95 18.47 2.19
N ILE A 347 -0.99 17.67 1.70
CA ILE A 347 0.12 17.12 2.52
C ILE A 347 1.39 17.94 2.30
N ASP A 348 2.02 18.32 3.41
CA ASP A 348 3.33 18.96 3.48
C ASP A 348 4.43 17.89 3.35
N LEU A 349 5.11 17.89 2.18
CA LEU A 349 6.13 16.89 1.87
C LEU A 349 7.32 16.93 2.84
N ASP A 350 7.76 18.13 3.28
CA ASP A 350 8.90 18.24 4.18
C ASP A 350 8.59 17.66 5.57
N LYS A 351 7.36 17.87 6.06
CA LYS A 351 6.90 17.25 7.31
C LYS A 351 6.80 15.73 7.16
N LEU A 352 6.28 15.26 6.02
CA LEU A 352 6.14 13.84 5.73
C LEU A 352 7.50 13.14 5.67
N VAL A 353 8.52 13.74 5.01
CA VAL A 353 9.88 13.22 4.95
C VAL A 353 10.52 13.16 6.35
N ARG A 354 10.25 14.13 7.22
CA ARG A 354 10.70 14.07 8.62
C ARG A 354 10.03 12.93 9.38
N ALA A 355 8.72 12.74 9.22
CA ALA A 355 7.98 11.64 9.84
C ALA A 355 8.52 10.28 9.37
N SER A 356 8.79 10.14 8.07
CA SER A 356 9.40 8.95 7.46
C SER A 356 10.79 8.67 8.05
N THR A 357 11.63 9.69 8.16
CA THR A 357 12.99 9.55 8.73
C THR A 357 12.92 9.08 10.18
N TRP A 358 12.10 9.76 10.98
CA TRP A 358 11.87 9.40 12.38
C TRP A 358 11.31 7.97 12.53
N LEU A 359 10.35 7.57 11.67
CA LEU A 359 9.80 6.21 11.69
C LEU A 359 10.89 5.17 11.39
N GLY A 360 11.79 5.44 10.43
CA GLY A 360 12.94 4.59 10.14
C GLY A 360 13.85 4.40 11.34
N GLU A 361 14.11 5.47 12.12
CA GLU A 361 14.85 5.39 13.39
C GLU A 361 14.14 4.52 14.43
N GLN A 362 12.81 4.68 14.56
CA GLN A 362 12.01 3.84 15.47
C GLN A 362 12.04 2.36 15.07
N LEU A 363 12.00 2.06 13.77
CA LEU A 363 12.09 0.70 13.24
C LEU A 363 13.51 0.15 13.21
N GLY A 364 14.53 1.03 13.31
CA GLY A 364 15.94 0.66 13.28
C GLY A 364 16.43 0.25 11.88
N ARG A 365 15.80 0.73 10.83
CA ARG A 365 16.15 0.45 9.43
C ARG A 365 15.86 1.63 8.50
N GLU A 366 16.51 1.64 7.36
CA GLU A 366 16.17 2.58 6.30
C GLU A 366 14.85 2.18 5.61
N LEU A 367 14.01 3.18 5.32
CA LEU A 367 12.73 2.97 4.66
C LEU A 367 12.86 3.08 3.13
N PRO A 368 12.05 2.35 2.35
CA PRO A 368 12.21 2.22 0.91
C PRO A 368 11.81 3.46 0.08
N ALA A 369 11.04 4.43 0.61
CA ALA A 369 10.57 5.60 -0.13
C ALA A 369 11.70 6.33 -0.86
N HIS A 370 11.56 6.50 -2.18
CA HIS A 370 12.60 7.09 -3.03
C HIS A 370 12.81 8.57 -2.72
N VAL A 371 11.74 9.32 -2.58
CA VAL A 371 11.78 10.77 -2.30
C VAL A 371 12.42 11.06 -0.95
N SER A 372 12.06 10.32 0.10
CA SER A 372 12.67 10.49 1.43
C SER A 372 14.18 10.22 1.41
N ARG A 373 14.63 9.19 0.69
CA ARG A 373 16.07 8.90 0.54
C ARG A 373 16.79 10.01 -0.22
N ALA A 374 16.21 10.48 -1.33
CA ALA A 374 16.79 11.54 -2.12
C ALA A 374 16.89 12.86 -1.35
N MET A 375 15.83 13.28 -0.65
CA MET A 375 15.80 14.54 0.10
C MET A 375 16.76 14.54 1.29
N ARG A 376 16.94 13.41 1.98
CA ARG A 376 17.95 13.28 3.05
C ARG A 376 19.37 13.44 2.55
N SER A 377 19.69 12.96 1.36
CA SER A 377 21.03 13.06 0.78
C SER A 377 21.42 14.47 0.38
N VAL A 378 20.47 15.39 0.21
CA VAL A 378 20.72 16.79 -0.17
C VAL A 378 20.93 17.67 1.08
N ALA A 379 20.51 17.22 2.28
CA ALA A 379 20.63 17.97 3.52
C ALA A 379 22.01 17.84 4.20
N HIS A 380 22.96 17.11 3.62
CA HIS A 380 24.34 16.94 4.03
C HIS A 380 25.28 17.50 2.95
#